data_012a16aba9410ccea5437ac75b0c6e24
#
_entry.id   012a16aba9410ccea5437ac75b0c6e24
#
_cell.length_a   1.000
_cell.length_b   1.000
_cell.length_c   1.000
_cell.angle_alpha   90.00
_cell.angle_beta   90.00
_cell.angle_gamma   90.00
#
_symmetry.space_group_name_H-M   'P 1'
#
loop_
_entity.id
_entity.type
_entity.pdbx_description
1 polymer ?
#
loop_
_entity_poly.entity_id
_entity_poly.type
_entity_poly.pdbx_seq_one_letter_code
_entity_poly.pdbx_strand_id
1 'polypeptide(L)'
;MSNINAKTGKQFIIIIDEWDVLIRDEAAEFEVQDEYINFLRGLFKGTEPMKYIGLAYITGILPIKKLKTQSALNNFDEYTMLDAGELAGYIGFTQDEVKTLCTEYGADFEKVKHWYDGYRLGDYHIYNPKAVVSVVTKRLFQSYWSQTGSYETIIPLISKNFDGLKNAIIEMLSGDMVKVDTGTFQNDAVNFSNRDDIITYLIHLGYLAYDEKCKCAYIPNEEVRQELLKATRQKKWKEFIEFEKQSDNLLDSTLDMDNKKVSEIIEKIHMEYASVIKYNDENSLSSVLTIAYLSSMKYYFTPIRELPAGRGFADFVYLPKPEYTDFYPALVIELKWNKNVRTALEQIKQKQYPKSLLSYTGDILIVGIIYDKKDKVHKCEIERYEK
;
A
#
# COMPACT_ATOMS: atom_id res chain seq x y z
N MET A 1 -26.45 29.43 21.44
CA MET A 1 -25.11 29.68 21.97
C MET A 1 -24.90 31.12 22.36
N SER A 2 -25.16 32.10 21.49
CA SER A 2 -24.97 33.54 21.77
C SER A 2 -25.63 34.03 23.06
N ASN A 3 -26.90 33.70 23.33
CA ASN A 3 -27.61 34.09 24.55
C ASN A 3 -26.97 33.52 25.84
N ILE A 4 -26.43 32.31 25.79
CA ILE A 4 -25.77 31.72 26.97
C ILE A 4 -24.43 32.41 27.21
N ASN A 5 -23.64 32.62 26.14
CA ASN A 5 -22.38 33.35 26.21
C ASN A 5 -22.59 34.74 26.77
N ALA A 6 -23.56 35.48 26.25
CA ALA A 6 -23.87 36.81 26.74
C ALA A 6 -24.24 36.89 28.26
N LYS A 7 -24.91 35.84 28.77
CA LYS A 7 -25.27 35.72 30.18
C LYS A 7 -24.16 35.23 31.11
N THR A 8 -23.30 34.36 30.60
CA THR A 8 -22.33 33.61 31.45
C THR A 8 -20.89 33.98 31.18
N GLY A 9 -20.59 34.65 30.08
CA GLY A 9 -19.21 34.89 29.59
C GLY A 9 -18.47 33.65 29.15
N LYS A 10 -19.12 32.46 29.16
CA LYS A 10 -18.50 31.17 28.77
C LYS A 10 -18.58 30.94 27.29
N GLN A 11 -17.51 30.40 26.73
CA GLN A 11 -17.46 29.96 25.34
C GLN A 11 -17.77 28.45 25.23
N PHE A 12 -18.19 28.04 24.06
CA PHE A 12 -18.49 26.65 23.73
C PHE A 12 -17.28 25.97 23.10
N ILE A 13 -17.09 24.71 23.44
CA ILE A 13 -16.27 23.76 22.70
C ILE A 13 -17.22 22.91 21.88
N ILE A 14 -17.03 22.87 20.57
CA ILE A 14 -17.86 22.09 19.65
C ILE A 14 -17.04 20.92 19.13
N ILE A 15 -17.56 19.70 19.29
CA ILE A 15 -16.94 18.48 18.78
C ILE A 15 -17.95 17.84 17.82
N ILE A 16 -17.54 17.64 16.58
CA ILE A 16 -18.32 16.93 15.54
C ILE A 16 -17.50 15.73 15.09
N ASP A 17 -18.03 14.54 15.29
CA ASP A 17 -17.46 13.30 14.80
C ASP A 17 -18.14 12.93 13.47
N GLU A 18 -17.34 12.38 12.53
CA GLU A 18 -17.79 11.99 11.18
C GLU A 18 -18.56 13.09 10.43
N TRP A 19 -18.00 14.31 10.37
CA TRP A 19 -18.63 15.45 9.70
C TRP A 19 -19.02 15.16 8.25
N ASP A 20 -18.34 14.24 7.59
CA ASP A 20 -18.43 13.94 6.16
C ASP A 20 -19.41 12.79 5.84
N VAL A 21 -20.14 12.27 6.83
CA VAL A 21 -21.09 11.16 6.63
C VAL A 21 -22.06 11.44 5.49
N LEU A 22 -22.69 12.62 5.47
CA LEU A 22 -23.64 12.98 4.42
C LEU A 22 -22.97 13.22 3.06
N ILE A 23 -21.69 13.59 3.06
CA ILE A 23 -20.94 13.82 1.82
C ILE A 23 -20.51 12.48 1.19
N ARG A 24 -20.27 11.46 2.02
CA ARG A 24 -19.90 10.10 1.59
C ARG A 24 -21.10 9.22 1.24
N ASP A 25 -22.29 9.63 1.67
CA ASP A 25 -23.52 8.88 1.40
C ASP A 25 -23.96 9.08 -0.05
N GLU A 26 -23.80 8.06 -0.88
CA GLU A 26 -24.22 8.06 -2.29
C GLU A 26 -25.74 8.20 -2.45
N ALA A 27 -26.53 7.90 -1.40
CA ALA A 27 -27.97 8.04 -1.41
C ALA A 27 -28.44 9.44 -1.00
N ALA A 28 -27.57 10.29 -0.46
CA ALA A 28 -27.90 11.64 -0.07
C ALA A 28 -28.07 12.55 -1.30
N GLU A 29 -29.21 13.24 -1.39
CA GLU A 29 -29.45 14.20 -2.46
C GLU A 29 -28.50 15.41 -2.36
N PHE A 30 -28.10 15.97 -3.50
CA PHE A 30 -27.18 17.11 -3.55
C PHE A 30 -27.68 18.31 -2.76
N GLU A 31 -28.99 18.58 -2.79
CA GLU A 31 -29.59 19.65 -2.02
C GLU A 31 -29.38 19.49 -0.52
N VAL A 32 -29.50 18.29 0.00
CA VAL A 32 -29.27 17.96 1.43
C VAL A 32 -27.79 18.16 1.79
N GLN A 33 -26.88 17.74 0.93
CA GLN A 33 -25.45 17.97 1.13
C GLN A 33 -25.11 19.47 1.14
N ASP A 34 -25.66 20.24 0.22
CA ASP A 34 -25.46 21.70 0.15
C ASP A 34 -26.07 22.41 1.37
N GLU A 35 -27.25 22.02 1.83
CA GLU A 35 -27.86 22.56 3.07
C GLU A 35 -26.99 22.27 4.28
N TYR A 36 -26.45 21.07 4.38
CA TYR A 36 -25.54 20.68 5.47
C TYR A 36 -24.24 21.50 5.47
N ILE A 37 -23.60 21.67 4.32
CA ILE A 37 -22.41 22.50 4.18
C ILE A 37 -22.70 23.96 4.53
N ASN A 38 -23.85 24.49 4.11
CA ASN A 38 -24.29 25.85 4.47
C ASN A 38 -24.56 25.98 5.97
N PHE A 39 -25.12 24.95 6.61
CA PHE A 39 -25.26 24.90 8.06
C PHE A 39 -23.91 24.96 8.76
N LEU A 40 -22.93 24.11 8.39
CA LEU A 40 -21.60 24.14 8.97
C LEU A 40 -20.90 25.50 8.75
N ARG A 41 -21.09 26.08 7.57
CA ARG A 41 -20.56 27.41 7.27
C ARG A 41 -21.17 28.48 8.18
N GLY A 42 -22.49 28.46 8.38
CA GLY A 42 -23.18 29.39 9.30
C GLY A 42 -22.78 29.18 10.76
N LEU A 43 -22.45 27.95 11.14
CA LEU A 43 -22.04 27.61 12.50
C LEU A 43 -20.63 28.11 12.82
N PHE A 44 -19.69 28.04 11.88
CA PHE A 44 -18.26 28.24 12.15
C PHE A 44 -17.67 29.51 11.52
N LYS A 45 -18.30 30.06 10.50
CA LYS A 45 -17.72 31.18 9.74
C LYS A 45 -18.39 32.52 10.06
N GLY A 46 -17.58 33.54 10.22
CA GLY A 46 -18.04 34.90 10.49
C GLY A 46 -17.63 35.39 11.88
N THR A 47 -17.91 36.65 12.15
CA THR A 47 -17.53 37.30 13.39
C THR A 47 -18.38 36.94 14.61
N GLU A 48 -19.63 36.56 14.37
CA GLU A 48 -20.56 36.17 15.46
C GLU A 48 -20.17 34.84 16.13
N PRO A 49 -19.93 33.74 15.38
CA PRO A 49 -19.44 32.50 15.99
C PRO A 49 -18.17 32.66 16.83
N MET A 50 -17.23 33.49 16.40
CA MET A 50 -15.97 33.71 17.10
C MET A 50 -16.17 34.31 18.51
N LYS A 51 -17.31 34.93 18.82
CA LYS A 51 -17.58 35.47 20.13
C LYS A 51 -17.88 34.40 21.17
N TYR A 52 -18.56 33.33 20.75
CA TYR A 52 -19.05 32.30 21.65
C TYR A 52 -18.49 30.90 21.42
N ILE A 53 -17.73 30.66 20.35
CA ILE A 53 -17.01 29.41 20.13
C ILE A 53 -15.54 29.64 20.55
N GLY A 54 -15.08 28.89 21.54
CA GLY A 54 -13.69 28.89 21.97
C GLY A 54 -12.82 27.87 21.23
N LEU A 55 -13.41 26.75 20.83
CA LEU A 55 -12.76 25.68 20.06
C LEU A 55 -13.76 24.93 19.25
N ALA A 56 -13.42 24.54 18.04
CA ALA A 56 -14.14 23.55 17.26
C ALA A 56 -13.18 22.43 16.86
N TYR A 57 -13.55 21.17 17.13
CA TYR A 57 -12.82 19.97 16.75
C TYR A 57 -13.74 19.10 15.90
N ILE A 58 -13.32 18.82 14.67
CA ILE A 58 -14.12 18.10 13.70
C ILE A 58 -13.31 16.91 13.21
N THR A 59 -13.89 15.71 13.24
CA THR A 59 -13.30 14.50 12.67
C THR A 59 -14.08 14.02 11.47
N GLY A 60 -13.42 13.35 10.56
CA GLY A 60 -13.98 12.74 9.37
C GLY A 60 -12.90 12.05 8.54
N ILE A 61 -13.31 11.39 7.48
CA ILE A 61 -12.40 10.70 6.55
C ILE A 61 -11.92 11.66 5.47
N LEU A 62 -12.82 12.50 4.97
CA LEU A 62 -12.53 13.39 3.84
C LEU A 62 -11.99 14.75 4.31
N PRO A 63 -10.97 15.30 3.60
CA PRO A 63 -10.45 16.63 3.89
C PRO A 63 -11.50 17.71 3.61
N ILE A 64 -11.76 18.56 4.59
CA ILE A 64 -12.84 19.57 4.53
C ILE A 64 -12.55 20.71 3.55
N LYS A 65 -11.27 21.04 3.34
CA LYS A 65 -10.82 22.13 2.45
C LYS A 65 -11.00 21.81 0.95
N LYS A 66 -11.17 20.56 0.60
CA LYS A 66 -11.31 20.08 -0.78
C LYS A 66 -12.77 20.01 -1.28
N LEU A 67 -13.72 20.56 -0.54
CA LEU A 67 -15.12 20.61 -0.98
C LEU A 67 -15.31 21.58 -2.16
N LYS A 68 -16.22 21.25 -3.07
CA LYS A 68 -16.56 22.01 -4.30
C LYS A 68 -16.80 23.51 -4.08
N THR A 69 -17.37 23.90 -2.95
CA THR A 69 -17.55 25.29 -2.58
C THR A 69 -16.28 25.84 -1.98
N GLN A 70 -15.43 26.37 -2.85
CA GLN A 70 -14.21 27.10 -2.46
C GLN A 70 -14.54 28.05 -1.29
N SER A 71 -13.87 27.88 -0.16
CA SER A 71 -13.97 28.71 1.04
C SER A 71 -15.08 28.42 2.06
N ALA A 72 -15.83 27.33 1.97
CA ALA A 72 -16.88 27.10 2.97
C ALA A 72 -16.34 27.03 4.41
N LEU A 73 -15.25 26.27 4.63
CA LEU A 73 -14.67 26.00 5.95
C LEU A 73 -13.12 26.13 5.97
N ASN A 74 -12.62 27.21 5.38
CA ASN A 74 -11.19 27.47 5.31
C ASN A 74 -10.55 28.07 6.58
N ASN A 75 -11.32 28.19 7.67
CA ASN A 75 -10.89 28.70 8.95
C ASN A 75 -10.48 27.60 9.94
N PHE A 76 -10.37 26.35 9.48
CA PHE A 76 -9.83 25.23 10.24
C PHE A 76 -8.38 24.97 9.85
N ASP A 77 -7.57 24.57 10.82
CA ASP A 77 -6.34 23.83 10.56
C ASP A 77 -6.73 22.38 10.25
N GLU A 78 -6.21 21.83 9.16
CA GLU A 78 -6.62 20.54 8.65
C GLU A 78 -5.44 19.58 8.68
N TYR A 79 -5.68 18.42 9.28
CA TYR A 79 -4.74 17.32 9.40
C TYR A 79 -5.33 16.10 8.69
N THR A 80 -4.56 15.48 7.81
CA THR A 80 -5.04 14.39 6.96
C THR A 80 -4.04 13.24 6.90
N MET A 81 -4.41 12.16 6.20
CA MET A 81 -3.49 11.07 5.91
C MET A 81 -2.32 11.48 4.99
N LEU A 82 -2.42 12.61 4.30
CA LEU A 82 -1.35 13.17 3.48
C LEU A 82 -0.42 14.10 4.28
N ASP A 83 -0.98 14.81 5.26
CA ASP A 83 -0.28 15.73 6.14
C ASP A 83 -0.95 15.70 7.53
N ALA A 84 -0.40 14.91 8.42
CA ALA A 84 -0.91 14.77 9.79
C ALA A 84 -0.31 15.78 10.78
N GLY A 85 0.72 16.53 10.36
CA GLY A 85 1.36 17.55 11.16
C GLY A 85 1.70 17.09 12.58
N GLU A 86 1.41 17.95 13.55
CA GLU A 86 1.65 17.67 14.98
C GLU A 86 0.70 16.64 15.59
N LEU A 87 -0.40 16.28 14.90
CA LEU A 87 -1.33 15.26 15.36
C LEU A 87 -0.94 13.84 14.98
N ALA A 88 0.14 13.65 14.23
CA ALA A 88 0.58 12.35 13.73
C ALA A 88 0.67 11.25 14.80
N GLY A 89 1.19 11.58 16.00
CA GLY A 89 1.35 10.63 17.10
C GLY A 89 0.06 10.31 17.87
N TYR A 90 -1.08 10.94 17.53
CA TYR A 90 -2.34 10.80 18.28
C TYR A 90 -3.48 10.14 17.50
N ILE A 91 -3.26 9.81 16.23
CA ILE A 91 -4.33 9.31 15.34
C ILE A 91 -4.50 7.78 15.46
N GLY A 92 -3.50 7.09 15.99
CA GLY A 92 -3.50 5.64 16.19
C GLY A 92 -2.46 5.24 17.22
N PHE A 93 -2.12 3.96 17.30
CA PHE A 93 -1.01 3.54 18.14
C PHE A 93 0.33 3.77 17.45
N THR A 94 1.27 4.37 18.16
CA THR A 94 2.66 4.46 17.74
C THR A 94 3.37 3.12 17.88
N GLN A 95 4.49 2.95 17.18
CA GLN A 95 5.29 1.71 17.26
C GLN A 95 5.72 1.37 18.70
N ASP A 96 6.07 2.37 19.52
CA ASP A 96 6.53 2.14 20.89
C ASP A 96 5.38 1.70 21.80
N GLU A 97 4.18 2.26 21.62
CA GLU A 97 2.97 1.77 22.30
C GLU A 97 2.64 0.33 21.91
N VAL A 98 2.74 0.00 20.62
CA VAL A 98 2.51 -1.39 20.14
C VAL A 98 3.54 -2.36 20.70
N LYS A 99 4.83 -1.98 20.78
CA LYS A 99 5.86 -2.80 21.45
C LYS A 99 5.54 -3.05 22.91
N THR A 100 5.09 -2.00 23.62
CA THR A 100 4.67 -2.12 25.01
C THR A 100 3.51 -3.09 25.17
N LEU A 101 2.45 -2.92 24.37
CA LEU A 101 1.30 -3.82 24.36
C LEU A 101 1.69 -5.26 24.01
N CYS A 102 2.55 -5.47 23.02
CA CYS A 102 3.04 -6.80 22.68
C CYS A 102 3.78 -7.44 23.85
N THR A 103 4.59 -6.69 24.60
CA THR A 103 5.31 -7.18 25.77
C THR A 103 4.34 -7.54 26.90
N GLU A 104 3.40 -6.66 27.24
CA GLU A 104 2.42 -6.88 28.30
C GLU A 104 1.52 -8.07 28.03
N TYR A 105 1.06 -8.20 26.79
CA TYR A 105 0.19 -9.31 26.38
C TYR A 105 0.96 -10.53 25.86
N GLY A 106 2.32 -10.51 25.81
CA GLY A 106 3.19 -11.57 25.29
C GLY A 106 2.92 -11.89 23.82
N ALA A 107 2.59 -10.94 22.98
CA ALA A 107 2.43 -11.09 21.54
C ALA A 107 3.77 -10.93 20.82
N ASP A 108 3.94 -11.59 19.68
CA ASP A 108 5.13 -11.46 18.82
C ASP A 108 5.10 -10.12 18.08
N PHE A 109 5.95 -9.17 18.49
CA PHE A 109 5.99 -7.83 17.91
C PHE A 109 6.35 -7.85 16.42
N GLU A 110 7.27 -8.71 15.97
CA GLU A 110 7.68 -8.74 14.56
C GLU A 110 6.53 -9.24 13.66
N LYS A 111 5.74 -10.19 14.14
CA LYS A 111 4.51 -10.60 13.45
C LYS A 111 3.45 -9.50 13.46
N VAL A 112 3.25 -8.81 14.58
CA VAL A 112 2.32 -7.67 14.65
C VAL A 112 2.74 -6.57 13.70
N LYS A 113 4.04 -6.27 13.65
CA LYS A 113 4.61 -5.30 12.72
C LYS A 113 4.36 -5.69 11.26
N HIS A 114 4.64 -6.91 10.87
CA HIS A 114 4.41 -7.40 9.51
C HIS A 114 2.94 -7.29 9.08
N TRP A 115 2.01 -7.57 9.99
CA TRP A 115 0.60 -7.60 9.69
C TRP A 115 -0.08 -6.23 9.71
N TYR A 116 0.37 -5.29 10.55
CA TYR A 116 -0.42 -4.09 10.89
C TYR A 116 0.36 -2.78 10.88
N ASP A 117 1.68 -2.79 10.66
CA ASP A 117 2.48 -1.56 10.46
C ASP A 117 2.27 -1.02 9.04
N GLY A 118 2.82 0.15 8.75
CA GLY A 118 3.02 0.66 7.40
C GLY A 118 2.40 2.02 7.11
N TYR A 119 1.63 2.60 8.02
CA TYR A 119 1.25 4.00 7.89
C TYR A 119 2.36 4.88 8.44
N ARG A 120 2.95 5.70 7.58
CA ARG A 120 3.95 6.69 7.97
C ARG A 120 3.32 8.07 7.96
N LEU A 121 3.22 8.68 9.15
CA LEU A 121 2.74 10.04 9.33
C LEU A 121 3.86 10.88 9.95
N GLY A 122 4.56 11.66 9.13
CA GLY A 122 5.81 12.29 9.52
C GLY A 122 6.88 11.26 9.93
N ASP A 123 7.39 11.38 11.15
CA ASP A 123 8.40 10.45 11.69
C ASP A 123 7.80 9.24 12.42
N TYR A 124 6.47 9.14 12.51
CA TYR A 124 5.78 8.10 13.25
C TYR A 124 5.38 6.94 12.35
N HIS A 125 5.56 5.72 12.88
CA HIS A 125 4.88 4.52 12.41
C HIS A 125 3.58 4.36 13.19
N ILE A 126 2.46 4.40 12.49
CA ILE A 126 1.12 4.37 13.09
C ILE A 126 0.42 3.07 12.72
N TYR A 127 -0.21 2.48 13.72
CA TYR A 127 -0.95 1.22 13.63
C TYR A 127 -2.43 1.46 13.89
N ASN A 128 -3.28 0.72 13.18
CA ASN A 128 -4.72 0.75 13.43
C ASN A 128 -5.04 0.19 14.83
N PRO A 129 -5.67 0.99 15.74
CA PRO A 129 -5.94 0.56 17.10
C PRO A 129 -6.80 -0.70 17.17
N LYS A 130 -7.81 -0.83 16.29
CA LYS A 130 -8.69 -2.01 16.25
C LYS A 130 -7.93 -3.29 15.94
N ALA A 131 -7.02 -3.25 14.98
CA ALA A 131 -6.20 -4.39 14.60
C ALA A 131 -5.25 -4.80 15.74
N VAL A 132 -4.53 -3.82 16.31
CA VAL A 132 -3.60 -4.06 17.42
C VAL A 132 -4.30 -4.66 18.64
N VAL A 133 -5.38 -4.02 19.12
CA VAL A 133 -6.14 -4.54 20.29
C VAL A 133 -6.68 -5.94 20.01
N SER A 134 -7.17 -6.17 18.79
CA SER A 134 -7.72 -7.49 18.44
C SER A 134 -6.65 -8.56 18.41
N VAL A 135 -5.47 -8.30 17.82
CA VAL A 135 -4.40 -9.31 17.72
C VAL A 135 -3.76 -9.61 19.06
N VAL A 136 -3.48 -8.60 19.89
CA VAL A 136 -2.88 -8.83 21.22
C VAL A 136 -3.82 -9.56 22.15
N THR A 137 -5.15 -9.41 21.98
CA THR A 137 -6.16 -10.07 22.80
C THR A 137 -6.46 -11.49 22.31
N LYS A 138 -6.67 -11.65 20.98
CA LYS A 138 -7.12 -12.91 20.37
C LYS A 138 -5.98 -13.85 19.98
N ARG A 139 -4.77 -13.35 19.84
CA ARG A 139 -3.58 -14.08 19.37
C ARG A 139 -3.74 -14.70 17.97
N LEU A 140 -4.63 -14.12 17.15
CA LEU A 140 -4.91 -14.57 15.80
C LEU A 140 -4.52 -13.49 14.82
N PHE A 141 -3.65 -13.82 13.86
CA PHE A 141 -3.22 -12.92 12.81
C PHE A 141 -4.15 -13.07 11.60
N GLN A 142 -4.96 -12.07 11.37
CA GLN A 142 -5.94 -12.01 10.28
C GLN A 142 -6.34 -10.57 10.01
N SER A 143 -7.09 -10.31 8.93
CA SER A 143 -7.69 -9.00 8.74
C SER A 143 -8.82 -8.77 9.76
N TYR A 144 -8.70 -7.67 10.51
CA TYR A 144 -9.73 -7.12 11.38
C TYR A 144 -10.46 -5.95 10.73
N TRP A 145 -9.89 -5.42 9.64
CA TRP A 145 -10.45 -4.30 8.88
C TRP A 145 -11.83 -4.62 8.31
N SER A 146 -12.01 -5.82 7.76
CA SER A 146 -13.28 -6.28 7.20
C SER A 146 -14.45 -6.32 8.19
N GLN A 147 -14.16 -6.21 9.50
CA GLN A 147 -15.19 -6.17 10.54
C GLN A 147 -15.70 -4.74 10.83
N THR A 148 -15.02 -3.71 10.36
CA THR A 148 -15.31 -2.30 10.70
C THR A 148 -15.55 -1.42 9.47
N GLY A 149 -15.04 -1.80 8.31
CA GLY A 149 -15.19 -1.05 7.07
C GLY A 149 -15.60 -1.98 5.93
N SER A 150 -16.49 -1.55 5.11
CA SER A 150 -16.91 -2.35 3.97
C SER A 150 -15.88 -2.22 2.85
N TYR A 151 -15.06 -3.26 2.64
CA TYR A 151 -14.32 -3.40 1.40
C TYR A 151 -15.25 -3.32 0.17
N GLU A 152 -16.55 -3.44 0.35
CA GLU A 152 -17.59 -3.18 -0.65
C GLU A 152 -17.46 -1.78 -1.26
N THR A 153 -16.99 -0.80 -0.48
CA THR A 153 -16.71 0.56 -0.97
C THR A 153 -15.53 0.60 -1.94
N ILE A 154 -14.52 -0.25 -1.77
CA ILE A 154 -13.33 -0.26 -2.65
C ILE A 154 -13.67 -0.83 -4.02
N ILE A 155 -14.51 -1.87 -4.07
CA ILE A 155 -14.80 -2.61 -5.30
C ILE A 155 -15.31 -1.70 -6.43
N PRO A 156 -16.28 -0.80 -6.21
CA PRO A 156 -16.69 0.16 -7.24
C PRO A 156 -15.57 1.07 -7.70
N LEU A 157 -14.71 1.51 -6.77
CA LEU A 157 -13.60 2.43 -7.05
C LEU A 157 -12.53 1.80 -7.93
N ILE A 158 -11.98 0.66 -7.51
CA ILE A 158 -10.93 -0.04 -8.28
C ILE A 158 -11.47 -0.64 -9.59
N SER A 159 -12.79 -0.77 -9.71
CA SER A 159 -13.44 -1.25 -10.95
C SER A 159 -13.66 -0.15 -11.97
N LYS A 160 -13.50 1.12 -11.58
CA LYS A 160 -13.55 2.23 -12.54
C LYS A 160 -12.40 2.06 -13.53
N ASN A 161 -12.72 2.13 -14.82
CA ASN A 161 -11.73 1.85 -15.87
C ASN A 161 -10.92 3.07 -16.24
N PHE A 162 -10.28 3.72 -15.25
CA PHE A 162 -9.33 4.80 -15.52
C PHE A 162 -8.01 4.21 -16.02
N ASP A 163 -7.43 4.89 -17.00
CA ASP A 163 -6.16 4.47 -17.59
C ASP A 163 -5.06 4.35 -16.53
N GLY A 164 -4.42 3.19 -16.49
CA GLY A 164 -3.35 2.87 -15.56
C GLY A 164 -3.77 2.53 -14.12
N LEU A 165 -5.05 2.65 -13.72
CA LEU A 165 -5.48 2.35 -12.34
C LEU A 165 -5.26 0.88 -11.97
N LYS A 166 -5.68 -0.04 -12.84
CA LYS A 166 -5.50 -1.48 -12.59
C LYS A 166 -4.04 -1.86 -12.41
N ASN A 167 -3.17 -1.32 -13.26
CA ASN A 167 -1.74 -1.58 -13.19
C ASN A 167 -1.14 -1.03 -11.90
N ALA A 168 -1.52 0.19 -11.50
CA ALA A 168 -1.09 0.77 -10.23
C ALA A 168 -1.47 -0.11 -9.03
N ILE A 169 -2.70 -0.66 -9.01
CA ILE A 169 -3.12 -1.59 -7.96
C ILE A 169 -2.31 -2.88 -7.99
N ILE A 170 -2.02 -3.43 -9.17
CA ILE A 170 -1.20 -4.65 -9.30
C ILE A 170 0.25 -4.38 -8.84
N GLU A 171 0.84 -3.26 -9.25
CA GLU A 171 2.17 -2.84 -8.80
C GLU A 171 2.23 -2.74 -7.27
N MET A 172 1.26 -2.06 -6.65
CA MET A 172 1.19 -1.95 -5.18
C MET A 172 0.94 -3.30 -4.50
N LEU A 173 0.11 -4.18 -5.06
CA LEU A 173 -0.09 -5.55 -4.55
C LEU A 173 1.19 -6.39 -4.60
N SER A 174 2.08 -6.09 -5.55
CA SER A 174 3.39 -6.73 -5.68
C SER A 174 4.46 -6.14 -4.74
N GLY A 175 4.11 -5.13 -3.94
CA GLY A 175 4.99 -4.48 -2.96
C GLY A 175 5.71 -3.25 -3.49
N ASP A 176 5.34 -2.76 -4.69
CA ASP A 176 5.89 -1.53 -5.26
C ASP A 176 5.16 -0.28 -4.77
N MET A 177 5.80 0.87 -4.95
CA MET A 177 5.23 2.18 -4.71
C MET A 177 4.89 2.84 -6.05
N VAL A 178 3.73 3.48 -6.13
CA VAL A 178 3.24 4.13 -7.33
C VAL A 178 3.18 5.63 -7.12
N LYS A 179 3.80 6.41 -8.02
CA LYS A 179 3.70 7.87 -7.99
C LYS A 179 2.26 8.32 -8.19
N VAL A 180 1.84 9.28 -7.37
CA VAL A 180 0.48 9.84 -7.38
C VAL A 180 0.54 11.37 -7.25
N ASP A 181 -0.26 12.06 -8.05
CA ASP A 181 -0.52 13.49 -7.90
C ASP A 181 -1.77 13.71 -7.05
N THR A 182 -1.55 14.03 -5.77
CA THR A 182 -2.63 14.29 -4.80
C THR A 182 -3.22 15.70 -4.92
N GLY A 183 -2.63 16.56 -5.77
CA GLY A 183 -3.03 17.96 -5.92
C GLY A 183 -4.35 18.14 -6.65
N THR A 184 -4.69 17.23 -7.56
CA THR A 184 -5.91 17.29 -8.38
C THR A 184 -7.16 16.82 -7.64
N PHE A 185 -6.99 16.07 -6.56
CA PHE A 185 -8.08 15.48 -5.81
C PHE A 185 -9.02 16.56 -5.22
N GLN A 186 -10.31 16.40 -5.48
CA GLN A 186 -11.38 17.16 -4.84
C GLN A 186 -12.35 16.18 -4.18
N ASN A 187 -12.94 16.57 -3.05
CA ASN A 187 -13.89 15.76 -2.30
C ASN A 187 -15.23 15.62 -3.03
N ASP A 188 -15.16 15.10 -4.23
CA ASP A 188 -16.33 14.71 -4.97
C ASP A 188 -16.28 13.18 -5.14
N ALA A 189 -16.80 12.48 -4.16
CA ALA A 189 -16.85 11.01 -4.16
C ALA A 189 -17.58 10.43 -5.39
N VAL A 190 -18.29 11.26 -6.13
CA VAL A 190 -19.07 10.87 -7.31
C VAL A 190 -18.31 11.10 -8.61
N ASN A 191 -17.40 12.09 -8.68
CA ASN A 191 -16.76 12.54 -9.92
C ASN A 191 -15.23 12.49 -9.83
N PHE A 192 -14.66 11.27 -9.86
CA PHE A 192 -13.22 11.12 -10.07
C PHE A 192 -12.90 11.42 -11.54
N SER A 193 -11.87 12.20 -11.79
CA SER A 193 -11.47 12.62 -13.14
C SER A 193 -10.35 11.74 -13.71
N ASN A 194 -9.57 11.11 -12.84
CA ASN A 194 -8.40 10.33 -13.24
C ASN A 194 -8.05 9.25 -12.17
N ARG A 195 -7.03 8.47 -12.47
CA ARG A 195 -6.48 7.42 -11.60
C ARG A 195 -6.02 7.97 -10.24
N ASP A 196 -5.35 9.10 -10.26
CA ASP A 196 -4.70 9.66 -9.08
C ASP A 196 -5.72 10.18 -8.07
N ASP A 197 -6.88 10.64 -8.53
CA ASP A 197 -8.01 11.01 -7.65
C ASP A 197 -8.51 9.79 -6.85
N ILE A 198 -8.65 8.63 -7.50
CA ILE A 198 -9.07 7.40 -6.83
C ILE A 198 -8.00 6.92 -5.85
N ILE A 199 -6.73 6.95 -6.24
CA ILE A 199 -5.62 6.56 -5.36
C ILE A 199 -5.59 7.49 -4.14
N THR A 200 -5.75 8.80 -4.33
CA THR A 200 -5.79 9.77 -3.23
C THR A 200 -6.98 9.52 -2.30
N TYR A 201 -8.14 9.20 -2.86
CA TYR A 201 -9.30 8.85 -2.06
C TYR A 201 -9.06 7.58 -1.23
N LEU A 202 -8.43 6.55 -1.82
CA LEU A 202 -8.05 5.32 -1.11
C LEU A 202 -7.02 5.59 0.00
N ILE A 203 -6.14 6.59 -0.14
CA ILE A 203 -5.24 7.04 0.92
C ILE A 203 -6.06 7.64 2.08
N HIS A 204 -7.00 8.53 1.82
CA HIS A 204 -7.86 9.12 2.86
C HIS A 204 -8.72 8.07 3.56
N LEU A 205 -9.20 7.06 2.84
CA LEU A 205 -9.93 5.92 3.41
C LEU A 205 -9.02 4.95 4.21
N GLY A 206 -7.70 5.12 4.15
CA GLY A 206 -6.74 4.25 4.84
C GLY A 206 -6.45 2.91 4.13
N TYR A 207 -6.94 2.70 2.90
CA TYR A 207 -6.58 1.50 2.11
C TYR A 207 -5.21 1.59 1.46
N LEU A 208 -4.69 2.79 1.31
CA LEU A 208 -3.33 3.03 0.87
C LEU A 208 -2.63 3.95 1.87
N ALA A 209 -1.33 3.82 1.93
CA ALA A 209 -0.45 4.75 2.62
C ALA A 209 0.24 5.67 1.60
N TYR A 210 0.78 6.77 2.08
CA TYR A 210 1.45 7.78 1.27
C TYR A 210 2.83 8.08 1.83
N ASP A 211 3.82 8.14 0.95
CA ASP A 211 5.16 8.62 1.27
C ASP A 211 5.36 9.99 0.61
N GLU A 212 5.45 11.02 1.44
CA GLU A 212 5.59 12.41 1.01
C GLU A 212 6.91 12.66 0.25
N LYS A 213 7.98 11.96 0.62
CA LYS A 213 9.33 12.19 0.05
C LYS A 213 9.39 11.77 -1.42
N CYS A 214 8.83 10.62 -1.76
CA CYS A 214 8.76 10.18 -3.15
C CYS A 214 7.45 10.55 -3.85
N LYS A 215 6.44 11.05 -3.12
CA LYS A 215 5.08 11.31 -3.60
C LYS A 215 4.44 10.04 -4.15
N CYS A 216 4.53 8.98 -3.38
CA CYS A 216 4.11 7.64 -3.79
C CYS A 216 3.04 7.07 -2.86
N ALA A 217 2.07 6.39 -3.45
CA ALA A 217 1.13 5.55 -2.75
C ALA A 217 1.63 4.10 -2.68
N TYR A 218 1.29 3.39 -1.61
CA TYR A 218 1.63 1.98 -1.43
C TYR A 218 0.63 1.29 -0.50
N ILE A 219 0.61 -0.04 -0.52
CA ILE A 219 -0.19 -0.84 0.41
C ILE A 219 0.56 -0.92 1.74
N PRO A 220 -0.04 -0.46 2.85
CA PRO A 220 0.69 -0.30 4.10
C PRO A 220 1.15 -1.63 4.73
N ASN A 221 0.31 -2.68 4.68
CA ASN A 221 0.54 -3.89 5.44
C ASN A 221 -0.20 -5.12 4.87
N GLU A 222 0.07 -6.28 5.46
CA GLU A 222 -0.54 -7.54 5.04
C GLU A 222 -2.06 -7.57 5.23
N GLU A 223 -2.58 -6.93 6.28
CA GLU A 223 -4.02 -6.86 6.52
C GLU A 223 -4.76 -6.21 5.33
N VAL A 224 -4.33 -5.02 4.94
CA VAL A 224 -4.92 -4.27 3.83
C VAL A 224 -4.67 -4.96 2.49
N ARG A 225 -3.47 -5.56 2.32
CA ARG A 225 -3.15 -6.32 1.11
C ARG A 225 -4.13 -7.46 0.87
N GLN A 226 -4.47 -8.21 1.93
CA GLN A 226 -5.45 -9.29 1.83
C GLN A 226 -6.85 -8.79 1.46
N GLU A 227 -7.27 -7.64 1.98
CA GLU A 227 -8.56 -7.05 1.64
C GLU A 227 -8.61 -6.61 0.16
N LEU A 228 -7.55 -5.97 -0.34
CA LEU A 228 -7.44 -5.61 -1.75
C LEU A 228 -7.44 -6.84 -2.67
N LEU A 229 -6.71 -7.91 -2.31
CA LEU A 229 -6.74 -9.18 -3.04
C LEU A 229 -8.14 -9.80 -3.09
N LYS A 230 -8.87 -9.80 -1.97
CA LYS A 230 -10.26 -10.29 -1.94
C LYS A 230 -11.16 -9.45 -2.86
N ALA A 231 -11.01 -8.11 -2.83
CA ALA A 231 -11.77 -7.21 -3.67
C ALA A 231 -11.53 -7.45 -5.17
N THR A 232 -10.28 -7.68 -5.58
CA THR A 232 -9.94 -7.98 -6.98
C THR A 232 -10.52 -9.32 -7.44
N ARG A 233 -10.54 -10.34 -6.59
CA ARG A 233 -11.09 -11.68 -6.90
C ARG A 233 -12.62 -11.68 -7.02
N GLN A 234 -13.33 -10.91 -6.19
CA GLN A 234 -14.80 -10.89 -6.19
C GLN A 234 -15.39 -10.32 -7.49
N LYS A 235 -14.79 -9.30 -8.08
CA LYS A 235 -15.27 -8.69 -9.32
C LYS A 235 -14.89 -9.46 -10.58
N LYS A 236 -14.31 -10.66 -10.45
CA LYS A 236 -13.89 -11.47 -11.61
C LYS A 236 -13.08 -10.62 -12.59
N TRP A 237 -12.09 -9.90 -12.11
CA TRP A 237 -11.08 -9.32 -12.97
C TRP A 237 -10.39 -10.47 -13.69
N LYS A 238 -10.89 -10.83 -14.86
CA LYS A 238 -10.36 -11.97 -15.63
C LYS A 238 -8.86 -11.82 -15.85
N GLU A 239 -8.43 -10.60 -16.15
CA GLU A 239 -7.02 -10.27 -16.34
C GLU A 239 -6.21 -10.52 -15.06
N PHE A 240 -6.72 -10.13 -13.88
CA PHE A 240 -6.03 -10.35 -12.62
C PHE A 240 -5.99 -11.83 -12.22
N ILE A 241 -7.08 -12.56 -12.41
CA ILE A 241 -7.13 -14.01 -12.14
C ILE A 241 -6.16 -14.77 -13.03
N GLU A 242 -6.12 -14.44 -14.32
CA GLU A 242 -5.17 -15.04 -15.27
C GLU A 242 -3.73 -14.69 -14.90
N PHE A 243 -3.50 -13.44 -14.51
CA PHE A 243 -2.21 -12.97 -14.05
C PHE A 243 -1.77 -13.69 -12.77
N GLU A 244 -2.62 -13.80 -11.75
CA GLU A 244 -2.31 -14.52 -10.49
C GLU A 244 -1.94 -15.98 -10.81
N LYS A 245 -2.64 -16.63 -11.73
CA LYS A 245 -2.33 -17.98 -12.19
C LYS A 245 -0.99 -18.07 -12.90
N GLN A 246 -0.64 -17.08 -13.73
CA GLN A 246 0.68 -17.02 -14.36
C GLN A 246 1.79 -16.83 -13.33
N SER A 247 1.55 -15.99 -12.31
CA SER A 247 2.49 -15.77 -11.22
C SER A 247 2.67 -17.03 -10.35
N ASP A 248 1.61 -17.78 -10.05
CA ASP A 248 1.72 -19.08 -9.38
C ASP A 248 2.57 -20.04 -10.21
N ASN A 249 2.29 -20.16 -11.52
CA ASN A 249 3.07 -21.02 -12.43
C ASN A 249 4.54 -20.58 -12.54
N LEU A 250 4.83 -19.29 -12.47
CA LEU A 250 6.19 -18.77 -12.48
C LEU A 250 6.95 -19.19 -11.22
N LEU A 251 6.33 -19.01 -10.05
CA LEU A 251 6.94 -19.43 -8.80
C LEU A 251 7.22 -20.95 -8.81
N ASP A 252 6.23 -21.76 -9.14
CA ASP A 252 6.37 -23.22 -9.21
C ASP A 252 7.50 -23.63 -10.18
N SER A 253 7.52 -23.02 -11.38
CA SER A 253 8.58 -23.30 -12.36
C SER A 253 9.98 -22.86 -11.90
N THR A 254 10.04 -21.80 -11.10
CA THR A 254 11.30 -21.36 -10.48
C THR A 254 11.79 -22.36 -9.44
N LEU A 255 10.88 -22.89 -8.60
CA LEU A 255 11.20 -23.90 -7.60
C LEU A 255 11.60 -25.24 -8.23
N ASP A 256 10.97 -25.59 -9.35
CA ASP A 256 11.31 -26.77 -10.16
C ASP A 256 12.59 -26.58 -11.00
N MET A 257 13.19 -25.38 -10.98
CA MET A 257 14.36 -24.98 -11.79
C MET A 257 14.13 -25.16 -13.30
N ASP A 258 12.91 -24.98 -13.79
CA ASP A 258 12.57 -25.05 -15.21
C ASP A 258 12.88 -23.71 -15.91
N ASN A 259 14.16 -23.55 -16.29
CA ASN A 259 14.70 -22.34 -16.90
C ASN A 259 13.88 -21.88 -18.13
N LYS A 260 13.44 -22.85 -18.95
CA LYS A 260 12.69 -22.55 -20.18
C LYS A 260 11.31 -22.00 -19.87
N LYS A 261 10.59 -22.67 -18.98
CA LYS A 261 9.23 -22.27 -18.62
C LYS A 261 9.19 -20.94 -17.89
N VAL A 262 10.18 -20.68 -17.01
CA VAL A 262 10.36 -19.37 -16.37
C VAL A 262 10.54 -18.28 -17.41
N SER A 263 11.42 -18.48 -18.40
CA SER A 263 11.63 -17.50 -19.48
C SER A 263 10.36 -17.24 -20.31
N GLU A 264 9.62 -18.29 -20.66
CA GLU A 264 8.38 -18.19 -21.45
C GLU A 264 7.26 -17.44 -20.67
N ILE A 265 7.13 -17.68 -19.36
CA ILE A 265 6.13 -17.00 -18.52
C ILE A 265 6.49 -15.52 -18.37
N ILE A 266 7.76 -15.20 -18.10
CA ILE A 266 8.21 -13.81 -18.01
C ILE A 266 8.00 -13.08 -19.33
N GLU A 267 8.30 -13.71 -20.46
CA GLU A 267 8.05 -13.16 -21.80
C GLU A 267 6.57 -12.80 -21.98
N LYS A 268 5.68 -13.71 -21.62
CA LYS A 268 4.24 -13.51 -21.71
C LYS A 268 3.77 -12.34 -20.85
N ILE A 269 4.18 -12.31 -19.59
CA ILE A 269 3.85 -11.22 -18.66
C ILE A 269 4.38 -9.89 -19.19
N HIS A 270 5.61 -9.88 -19.69
CA HIS A 270 6.20 -8.69 -20.31
C HIS A 270 5.35 -8.20 -21.50
N MET A 271 4.96 -9.07 -22.40
CA MET A 271 4.14 -8.68 -23.57
C MET A 271 2.77 -8.13 -23.19
N GLU A 272 2.15 -8.67 -22.14
CA GLU A 272 0.85 -8.23 -21.67
C GLU A 272 0.91 -6.87 -20.95
N TYR A 273 2.01 -6.58 -20.22
CA TYR A 273 2.16 -5.39 -19.40
C TYR A 273 3.10 -4.31 -19.96
N ALA A 274 3.92 -4.65 -20.97
CA ALA A 274 4.90 -3.71 -21.55
C ALA A 274 4.28 -2.52 -22.29
N SER A 275 3.01 -2.57 -22.67
CA SER A 275 2.31 -1.42 -23.27
C SER A 275 2.24 -0.21 -22.34
N VAL A 276 2.42 -0.42 -21.03
CA VAL A 276 2.31 0.60 -19.97
C VAL A 276 3.69 1.05 -19.48
N ILE A 277 4.66 0.13 -19.48
CA ILE A 277 6.03 0.40 -19.04
C ILE A 277 6.88 0.61 -20.30
N LYS A 278 7.56 1.76 -20.43
CA LYS A 278 8.58 1.94 -21.47
C LYS A 278 9.73 1.00 -21.15
N TYR A 279 9.74 -0.18 -21.78
CA TYR A 279 10.71 -1.26 -21.54
C TYR A 279 12.04 -0.94 -22.24
N ASN A 280 12.87 -0.16 -21.58
CA ASN A 280 14.09 0.36 -22.17
C ASN A 280 15.37 0.06 -21.37
N ASP A 281 15.26 -0.43 -20.14
CA ASP A 281 16.38 -0.61 -19.23
C ASP A 281 16.12 -1.70 -18.16
N GLU A 282 17.12 -1.91 -17.31
CA GLU A 282 17.09 -2.87 -16.20
C GLU A 282 16.02 -2.56 -15.15
N ASN A 283 15.67 -1.27 -14.95
CA ASN A 283 14.63 -0.85 -14.03
C ASN A 283 13.24 -1.30 -14.51
N SER A 284 13.00 -1.21 -15.81
CA SER A 284 11.75 -1.68 -16.42
C SER A 284 11.60 -3.20 -16.27
N LEU A 285 12.71 -3.96 -16.44
CA LEU A 285 12.74 -5.40 -16.20
C LEU A 285 12.46 -5.73 -14.73
N SER A 286 13.04 -4.96 -13.81
CA SER A 286 12.80 -5.08 -12.38
C SER A 286 11.31 -4.93 -12.03
N SER A 287 10.64 -3.92 -12.57
CA SER A 287 9.20 -3.71 -12.34
C SER A 287 8.35 -4.86 -12.86
N VAL A 288 8.62 -5.37 -14.07
CA VAL A 288 7.92 -6.54 -14.62
C VAL A 288 8.10 -7.77 -13.73
N LEU A 289 9.30 -8.00 -13.20
CA LEU A 289 9.56 -9.16 -12.36
C LEU A 289 8.91 -9.07 -10.98
N THR A 290 8.86 -7.88 -10.39
CA THR A 290 8.11 -7.69 -9.14
C THR A 290 6.67 -8.11 -9.31
N ILE A 291 6.04 -7.65 -10.39
CA ILE A 291 4.68 -8.02 -10.74
C ILE A 291 4.62 -9.54 -11.00
N ALA A 292 5.52 -10.09 -11.80
CA ALA A 292 5.52 -11.50 -12.18
C ALA A 292 5.56 -12.46 -10.97
N TYR A 293 6.29 -12.10 -9.92
CA TYR A 293 6.38 -12.88 -8.69
C TYR A 293 5.35 -12.49 -7.61
N LEU A 294 4.24 -11.86 -7.96
CA LEU A 294 3.19 -11.47 -7.00
C LEU A 294 2.77 -12.62 -6.07
N SER A 295 2.60 -13.82 -6.62
CA SER A 295 2.17 -15.01 -5.87
C SER A 295 3.18 -15.47 -4.83
N SER A 296 4.46 -15.11 -4.98
CA SER A 296 5.49 -15.43 -3.98
C SER A 296 5.16 -14.86 -2.60
N MET A 297 4.46 -13.74 -2.54
CA MET A 297 4.08 -13.10 -1.28
C MET A 297 3.13 -13.94 -0.40
N LYS A 298 2.57 -15.04 -0.93
CA LYS A 298 1.84 -16.04 -0.11
C LYS A 298 2.79 -16.73 0.87
N TYR A 299 4.01 -17.02 0.42
CA TYR A 299 4.99 -17.87 1.10
C TYR A 299 6.23 -17.11 1.56
N TYR A 300 6.52 -16.00 0.92
CA TYR A 300 7.69 -15.15 1.16
C TYR A 300 7.29 -13.81 1.76
N PHE A 301 8.23 -13.18 2.44
CA PHE A 301 8.15 -11.76 2.77
C PHE A 301 8.24 -10.92 1.49
N THR A 302 7.85 -9.64 1.59
CA THR A 302 8.11 -8.65 0.52
C THR A 302 9.58 -8.70 0.13
N PRO A 303 9.91 -8.77 -1.17
CA PRO A 303 11.29 -8.91 -1.60
C PRO A 303 12.16 -7.75 -1.14
N ILE A 304 13.33 -8.07 -0.63
CA ILE A 304 14.35 -7.08 -0.35
C ILE A 304 14.99 -6.71 -1.69
N ARG A 305 14.89 -5.45 -2.08
CA ARG A 305 15.54 -4.92 -3.28
C ARG A 305 16.89 -4.35 -2.94
N GLU A 306 17.82 -4.43 -3.89
CA GLU A 306 19.17 -3.89 -3.76
C GLU A 306 19.83 -4.30 -2.44
N LEU A 307 19.70 -5.58 -2.06
CA LEU A 307 20.33 -6.07 -0.84
C LEU A 307 21.86 -5.90 -0.94
N PRO A 308 22.50 -5.11 -0.03
CA PRO A 308 23.94 -4.98 -0.01
C PRO A 308 24.61 -6.35 0.17
N ALA A 309 25.45 -6.72 -0.77
CA ALA A 309 26.10 -8.02 -0.76
C ALA A 309 27.56 -7.91 -1.22
N GLY A 310 28.47 -7.95 -0.29
CA GLY A 310 29.90 -7.89 -0.57
C GLY A 310 30.30 -6.65 -1.40
N ARG A 311 30.60 -6.84 -2.69
CA ARG A 311 31.02 -5.77 -3.62
C ARG A 311 29.87 -5.29 -4.54
N GLY A 312 28.60 -5.50 -4.19
CA GLY A 312 27.44 -5.09 -5.00
C GLY A 312 26.12 -5.36 -4.30
N PHE A 313 25.05 -5.33 -5.07
CA PHE A 313 23.68 -5.53 -4.59
C PHE A 313 23.04 -6.68 -5.35
N ALA A 314 22.21 -7.51 -4.69
CA ALA A 314 21.26 -8.40 -5.35
C ALA A 314 20.03 -7.61 -5.74
N ASP A 315 19.53 -7.80 -6.95
CA ASP A 315 18.37 -7.05 -7.40
C ASP A 315 17.12 -7.40 -6.60
N PHE A 316 16.90 -8.70 -6.33
CA PHE A 316 15.84 -9.17 -5.44
C PHE A 316 16.29 -10.32 -4.55
N VAL A 317 15.84 -10.29 -3.30
CA VAL A 317 15.98 -11.41 -2.37
C VAL A 317 14.62 -11.70 -1.76
N TYR A 318 14.10 -12.90 -1.96
CA TYR A 318 12.89 -13.41 -1.36
C TYR A 318 13.25 -14.35 -0.21
N LEU A 319 12.89 -13.99 1.01
CA LEU A 319 13.05 -14.84 2.19
C LEU A 319 11.69 -15.48 2.53
N PRO A 320 11.62 -16.81 2.68
CA PRO A 320 10.38 -17.45 3.05
C PRO A 320 9.95 -17.03 4.46
N LYS A 321 8.64 -16.96 4.69
CA LYS A 321 8.08 -16.72 6.01
C LYS A 321 8.42 -17.91 6.93
N PRO A 322 8.51 -17.72 8.26
CA PRO A 322 8.97 -18.75 9.19
C PRO A 322 8.24 -20.09 9.06
N GLU A 323 6.93 -20.03 8.79
CA GLU A 323 6.09 -21.22 8.64
C GLU A 323 6.33 -22.00 7.33
N TYR A 324 7.10 -21.45 6.38
CA TYR A 324 7.37 -22.03 5.07
C TYR A 324 8.85 -22.33 4.82
N THR A 325 9.74 -22.07 5.79
CA THR A 325 11.20 -22.23 5.63
C THR A 325 11.61 -23.67 5.31
N ASP A 326 10.85 -24.67 5.76
CA ASP A 326 11.13 -26.09 5.50
C ASP A 326 10.72 -26.53 4.09
N PHE A 327 9.90 -25.75 3.40
CA PHE A 327 9.31 -26.11 2.10
C PHE A 327 9.77 -25.22 0.95
N TYR A 328 10.20 -23.99 1.26
CA TYR A 328 10.54 -22.98 0.26
C TYR A 328 11.96 -22.47 0.48
N PRO A 329 12.84 -22.55 -0.53
CA PRO A 329 14.19 -21.97 -0.46
C PRO A 329 14.14 -20.45 -0.51
N ALA A 330 15.18 -19.77 -0.02
CA ALA A 330 15.36 -18.36 -0.33
C ALA A 330 15.68 -18.20 -1.83
N LEU A 331 15.15 -17.15 -2.47
CA LEU A 331 15.44 -16.85 -3.88
C LEU A 331 16.33 -15.61 -3.94
N VAL A 332 17.44 -15.70 -4.65
CA VAL A 332 18.33 -14.57 -4.95
C VAL A 332 18.31 -14.37 -6.46
N ILE A 333 17.71 -13.28 -6.90
CA ILE A 333 17.49 -13.00 -8.32
C ILE A 333 18.37 -11.85 -8.75
N GLU A 334 19.10 -12.03 -9.84
CA GLU A 334 19.92 -11.03 -10.50
C GLU A 334 19.43 -10.80 -11.92
N LEU A 335 19.26 -9.54 -12.28
CA LEU A 335 18.77 -9.10 -13.58
C LEU A 335 19.93 -8.60 -14.42
N LYS A 336 19.85 -8.82 -15.71
CA LYS A 336 20.79 -8.20 -16.65
C LYS A 336 20.10 -7.83 -17.95
N TRP A 337 20.47 -6.68 -18.44
CA TRP A 337 20.02 -6.14 -19.70
C TRP A 337 21.10 -6.29 -20.76
N ASN A 338 20.79 -6.96 -21.88
CA ASN A 338 21.71 -7.18 -23.01
C ASN A 338 23.04 -7.85 -22.62
N LYS A 339 23.03 -8.78 -21.64
CA LYS A 339 24.21 -9.54 -21.21
C LYS A 339 23.97 -11.04 -21.32
N ASN A 340 24.98 -11.86 -21.05
CA ASN A 340 24.82 -13.30 -20.99
C ASN A 340 24.21 -13.69 -19.63
N VAL A 341 23.32 -14.65 -19.63
CA VAL A 341 22.64 -15.20 -18.42
C VAL A 341 23.66 -15.73 -17.41
N ARG A 342 24.70 -16.40 -17.86
CA ARG A 342 25.79 -16.89 -16.99
C ARG A 342 26.48 -15.78 -16.23
N THR A 343 26.59 -14.58 -16.84
CA THR A 343 27.16 -13.40 -16.17
C THR A 343 26.35 -12.99 -14.95
N ALA A 344 25.02 -13.17 -14.96
CA ALA A 344 24.16 -12.89 -13.82
C ALA A 344 24.46 -13.87 -12.66
N LEU A 345 24.52 -15.18 -12.95
CA LEU A 345 24.83 -16.19 -11.92
C LEU A 345 26.27 -16.06 -11.39
N GLU A 346 27.24 -15.83 -12.28
CA GLU A 346 28.64 -15.59 -11.87
C GLU A 346 28.74 -14.34 -10.98
N GLN A 347 27.96 -13.31 -11.26
CA GLN A 347 27.92 -12.11 -10.44
C GLN A 347 27.41 -12.43 -9.04
N ILE A 348 26.34 -13.22 -8.89
CA ILE A 348 25.82 -13.67 -7.59
C ILE A 348 26.92 -14.41 -6.82
N LYS A 349 27.59 -15.35 -7.47
CA LYS A 349 28.66 -16.15 -6.86
C LYS A 349 29.90 -15.31 -6.47
N GLN A 350 30.36 -14.43 -7.37
CA GLN A 350 31.56 -13.59 -7.16
C GLN A 350 31.32 -12.49 -6.11
N LYS A 351 30.13 -11.88 -6.09
CA LYS A 351 29.78 -10.84 -5.12
C LYS A 351 29.46 -11.38 -3.74
N GLN A 352 29.47 -12.72 -3.59
CA GLN A 352 29.19 -13.40 -2.32
C GLN A 352 27.84 -12.98 -1.69
N TYR A 353 26.81 -12.76 -2.52
CA TYR A 353 25.47 -12.42 -2.07
C TYR A 353 24.94 -13.33 -0.97
N PRO A 354 25.14 -14.66 -1.07
CA PRO A 354 24.73 -15.55 -0.01
C PRO A 354 25.38 -15.29 1.35
N LYS A 355 26.51 -14.57 1.42
CA LYS A 355 27.11 -14.19 2.72
C LYS A 355 26.22 -13.21 3.50
N SER A 356 25.46 -12.38 2.83
CA SER A 356 24.46 -11.51 3.48
C SER A 356 23.31 -12.30 4.07
N LEU A 357 23.15 -13.56 3.62
CA LEU A 357 22.18 -14.53 4.11
C LEU A 357 22.81 -15.58 5.03
N LEU A 358 24.00 -15.33 5.58
CA LEU A 358 24.75 -16.31 6.40
C LEU A 358 23.99 -16.79 7.64
N SER A 359 23.09 -15.96 8.16
CA SER A 359 22.20 -16.37 9.25
C SER A 359 21.01 -17.21 8.78
N TYR A 360 20.75 -17.28 7.46
CA TYR A 360 19.70 -18.09 6.91
C TYR A 360 20.18 -19.55 6.77
N THR A 361 19.49 -20.48 7.42
CA THR A 361 19.90 -21.89 7.49
C THR A 361 19.29 -22.77 6.40
N GLY A 362 18.24 -22.29 5.72
CA GLY A 362 17.55 -23.02 4.66
C GLY A 362 18.28 -23.05 3.32
N ASP A 363 17.71 -23.72 2.34
CA ASP A 363 18.20 -23.79 0.97
C ASP A 363 18.11 -22.43 0.26
N ILE A 364 18.99 -22.20 -0.72
CA ILE A 364 19.00 -20.98 -1.52
C ILE A 364 19.03 -21.36 -2.99
N LEU A 365 18.12 -20.78 -3.78
CA LEU A 365 18.19 -20.78 -5.24
C LEU A 365 18.73 -19.45 -5.74
N ILE A 366 19.69 -19.50 -6.65
CA ILE A 366 20.19 -18.35 -7.38
C ILE A 366 19.59 -18.35 -8.78
N VAL A 367 19.01 -17.23 -9.17
CA VAL A 367 18.23 -17.08 -10.41
C VAL A 367 18.80 -15.93 -11.22
N GLY A 368 19.34 -16.21 -12.39
CA GLY A 368 19.77 -15.22 -13.35
C GLY A 368 18.69 -15.01 -14.42
N ILE A 369 18.23 -13.78 -14.58
CA ILE A 369 17.24 -13.43 -15.61
C ILE A 369 17.82 -12.32 -16.48
N ILE A 370 17.75 -12.48 -17.80
CA ILE A 370 18.18 -11.46 -18.74
C ILE A 370 17.11 -11.15 -19.77
N TYR A 371 17.13 -9.93 -20.27
CA TYR A 371 16.44 -9.55 -21.50
C TYR A 371 17.44 -9.24 -22.59
N ASP A 372 17.31 -9.91 -23.73
CA ASP A 372 18.10 -9.67 -24.92
C ASP A 372 17.31 -8.75 -25.88
N LYS A 373 17.73 -7.48 -25.98
CA LYS A 373 17.06 -6.48 -26.81
C LYS A 373 17.16 -6.80 -28.29
N LYS A 374 18.19 -7.51 -28.74
CA LYS A 374 18.38 -7.85 -30.16
C LYS A 374 17.40 -8.91 -30.59
N ASP A 375 17.30 -9.97 -29.79
CA ASP A 375 16.44 -11.11 -30.07
C ASP A 375 15.03 -10.92 -29.50
N LYS A 376 14.85 -9.88 -28.63
CA LYS A 376 13.61 -9.56 -27.90
C LYS A 376 13.07 -10.74 -27.07
N VAL A 377 13.96 -11.44 -26.41
CA VAL A 377 13.62 -12.64 -25.62
C VAL A 377 14.19 -12.56 -24.23
N HIS A 378 13.49 -13.17 -23.27
CA HIS A 378 14.02 -13.43 -21.94
C HIS A 378 14.76 -14.76 -21.91
N LYS A 379 15.81 -14.82 -21.09
CA LYS A 379 16.52 -16.09 -20.80
C LYS A 379 16.68 -16.18 -19.29
N CYS A 380 16.57 -17.40 -18.76
CA CYS A 380 16.70 -17.68 -17.34
C CYS A 380 17.67 -18.83 -17.14
N GLU A 381 18.41 -18.79 -16.04
CA GLU A 381 19.22 -19.90 -15.55
C GLU A 381 19.11 -19.93 -14.01
N ILE A 382 18.86 -21.12 -13.45
CA ILE A 382 18.58 -21.33 -12.04
C ILE A 382 19.53 -22.41 -11.52
N GLU A 383 20.16 -22.17 -10.40
CA GLU A 383 21.03 -23.12 -9.73
C GLU A 383 20.78 -23.13 -8.21
N ARG A 384 21.03 -24.29 -7.59
CA ARG A 384 21.13 -24.36 -6.13
C ARG A 384 22.45 -23.77 -5.68
N TYR A 385 22.41 -22.94 -4.65
CA TYR A 385 23.63 -22.43 -4.03
C TYR A 385 24.12 -23.41 -2.97
N GLU A 386 25.27 -24.01 -3.21
CA GLU A 386 25.98 -24.83 -2.22
C GLU A 386 26.77 -23.91 -1.29
N LYS A 387 26.50 -24.01 0.04
CA LYS A 387 27.17 -23.21 1.09
C LYS A 387 28.61 -23.60 1.31
#